data_be98d0d04387dfb174da5f582e5344b9
#
_entry.id   be98d0d04387dfb174da5f582e5344b9
#
_cell.length_a   1.000
_cell.length_b   1.000
_cell.length_c   1.000
_cell.angle_alpha   90.00
_cell.angle_beta   90.00
_cell.angle_gamma   90.00
#
_symmetry.space_group_name_H-M   'P 1'
#
loop_
_entity.id
_entity.type
_entity.pdbx_description
1 polymer ?
#
loop_
_entity_poly.entity_id
_entity_poly.type
_entity_poly.pdbx_seq_one_letter_code
_entity_poly.pdbx_strand_id
1 'polypeptide(L)'
;MHTSSVSTKCSIHHIFTVCLFTTTLIACSSSGDQIRVNAVAPDFTLLDQTNEKRSLSDFRGQWLVLYFYPMDFTPGCTTEACSFRDNWRQIESMDASVVGISVDDTMTHKAFAQKNKLPFTLLADPEGVVAEKYGALYLFMGVKMARRHSFIIGPEGRVRKVYTHVDLDDHAEQVIEDLEALQKAH
;
A
#
# COMPACT_ATOMS: atom_id res chain seq x y z
N MET A 1 95.81 -15.09 -17.29
CA MET A 1 94.95 -15.71 -18.25
C MET A 1 93.55 -15.37 -17.87
N HIS A 2 92.83 -14.71 -18.80
CA HIS A 2 91.54 -14.08 -18.60
C HIS A 2 90.43 -15.09 -18.58
N THR A 3 89.46 -14.93 -17.65
CA THR A 3 88.13 -15.45 -17.83
C THR A 3 87.07 -14.41 -17.44
N SER A 4 86.37 -13.95 -18.42
CA SER A 4 85.34 -12.95 -18.31
C SER A 4 84.00 -13.58 -17.74
N SER A 5 83.47 -12.97 -16.72
CA SER A 5 82.17 -13.32 -16.17
C SER A 5 81.09 -12.43 -16.79
N VAL A 6 80.15 -13.04 -17.45
CA VAL A 6 78.96 -12.42 -18.00
C VAL A 6 77.84 -12.41 -16.95
N SER A 7 77.46 -11.25 -16.46
CA SER A 7 76.36 -11.06 -15.54
C SER A 7 75.00 -10.88 -16.33
N THR A 8 74.15 -11.85 -16.25
CA THR A 8 72.76 -11.76 -16.81
C THR A 8 71.83 -11.19 -15.76
N LYS A 9 71.40 -9.96 -15.94
CA LYS A 9 70.36 -9.32 -15.12
C LYS A 9 68.98 -9.86 -15.54
N CYS A 10 68.38 -10.62 -14.68
CA CYS A 10 66.96 -11.01 -14.80
C CYS A 10 66.07 -9.85 -14.31
N SER A 11 65.33 -9.25 -15.25
CA SER A 11 64.37 -8.18 -14.94
C SER A 11 62.99 -8.83 -14.63
N ILE A 12 62.61 -8.78 -13.36
CA ILE A 12 61.30 -9.26 -12.92
C ILE A 12 60.30 -8.11 -13.08
N HIS A 13 59.45 -8.20 -14.10
CA HIS A 13 58.29 -7.32 -14.26
C HIS A 13 57.18 -7.79 -13.34
N HIS A 14 56.92 -7.04 -12.27
CA HIS A 14 55.74 -7.21 -11.43
C HIS A 14 54.56 -6.58 -12.15
N ILE A 15 53.73 -7.44 -12.72
CA ILE A 15 52.38 -7.02 -13.20
C ILE A 15 51.47 -6.96 -11.99
N PHE A 16 51.24 -5.74 -11.50
CA PHE A 16 50.16 -5.48 -10.52
C PHE A 16 48.82 -5.53 -11.23
N THR A 17 48.15 -6.65 -11.13
CA THR A 17 46.72 -6.76 -11.53
C THR A 17 45.88 -6.07 -10.46
N VAL A 18 45.50 -4.83 -10.73
CA VAL A 18 44.52 -4.10 -9.90
C VAL A 18 43.12 -4.70 -10.18
N CYS A 19 42.68 -5.56 -9.29
CA CYS A 19 41.31 -6.07 -9.29
C CYS A 19 40.39 -4.95 -8.77
N LEU A 20 39.72 -4.24 -9.70
CA LEU A 20 38.68 -3.25 -9.38
C LEU A 20 37.43 -3.99 -8.92
N PHE A 21 37.27 -4.20 -7.62
CA PHE A 21 35.98 -4.61 -7.04
C PHE A 21 35.04 -3.42 -7.11
N THR A 22 34.18 -3.41 -8.14
CA THR A 22 33.03 -2.52 -8.17
C THR A 22 31.99 -3.06 -7.20
N THR A 23 32.01 -2.56 -5.97
CA THR A 23 30.92 -2.76 -5.01
C THR A 23 29.70 -2.00 -5.49
N THR A 24 28.77 -2.70 -6.13
CA THR A 24 27.44 -2.18 -6.41
C THR A 24 26.73 -2.01 -5.06
N LEU A 25 26.69 -0.80 -4.54
CA LEU A 25 25.81 -0.41 -3.43
C LEU A 25 24.37 -0.53 -3.94
N ILE A 26 23.70 -1.62 -3.59
CA ILE A 26 22.25 -1.68 -3.64
C ILE A 26 21.75 -0.76 -2.53
N ALA A 27 21.44 0.48 -2.89
CA ALA A 27 20.74 1.41 -2.01
C ALA A 27 19.34 0.83 -1.75
N CYS A 28 19.19 0.15 -0.60
CA CYS A 28 17.89 -0.15 -0.04
C CYS A 28 17.29 1.17 0.43
N SER A 29 16.55 1.84 -0.45
CA SER A 29 15.78 3.04 -0.10
C SER A 29 14.60 2.62 0.78
N SER A 30 14.80 2.59 2.09
CA SER A 30 13.73 2.57 3.09
C SER A 30 13.32 4.02 3.42
N SER A 31 12.87 4.74 2.44
CA SER A 31 12.04 5.93 2.64
C SER A 31 10.62 5.48 2.42
N GLY A 32 9.70 5.78 3.34
CA GLY A 32 8.26 5.54 3.14
C GLY A 32 7.80 6.31 1.90
N ASP A 33 8.00 5.69 0.75
CA ASP A 33 7.72 6.29 -0.54
C ASP A 33 6.19 6.36 -0.66
N GLN A 34 5.66 7.58 -0.69
CA GLN A 34 4.23 7.78 -0.89
C GLN A 34 3.80 7.02 -2.14
N ILE A 35 2.76 6.21 -2.02
CA ILE A 35 2.18 5.49 -3.15
C ILE A 35 1.84 6.49 -4.25
N ARG A 36 2.31 6.24 -5.48
CA ARG A 36 2.10 7.12 -6.63
C ARG A 36 1.07 6.53 -7.57
N VAL A 37 0.36 7.40 -8.26
CA VAL A 37 -0.52 7.00 -9.38
C VAL A 37 0.30 6.20 -10.40
N ASN A 38 -0.29 5.13 -10.92
CA ASN A 38 0.26 4.11 -11.81
C ASN A 38 1.28 3.13 -11.17
N ALA A 39 1.62 3.28 -9.89
CA ALA A 39 2.37 2.25 -9.18
C ALA A 39 1.54 0.97 -9.04
N VAL A 40 2.21 -0.18 -8.96
CA VAL A 40 1.55 -1.43 -8.54
C VAL A 40 1.13 -1.27 -7.09
N ALA A 41 -0.13 -1.55 -6.79
CA ALA A 41 -0.64 -1.50 -5.42
C ALA A 41 0.09 -2.53 -4.55
N PRO A 42 0.60 -2.16 -3.36
CA PRO A 42 1.24 -3.10 -2.45
C PRO A 42 0.31 -4.24 -2.07
N ASP A 43 0.81 -5.46 -2.18
CA ASP A 43 0.04 -6.66 -1.85
C ASP A 43 -0.19 -6.80 -0.35
N PHE A 44 -1.35 -7.38 -0.01
CA PHE A 44 -1.75 -7.68 1.36
C PHE A 44 -2.51 -9.00 1.46
N THR A 45 -2.49 -9.60 2.64
CA THR A 45 -3.40 -10.68 3.05
C THR A 45 -3.75 -10.44 4.51
N LEU A 46 -5.01 -10.11 4.77
CA LEU A 46 -5.54 -9.78 6.09
C LEU A 46 -6.80 -10.61 6.38
N LEU A 47 -7.25 -10.62 7.63
CA LEU A 47 -8.52 -11.21 8.02
C LEU A 47 -9.63 -10.15 7.91
N ASP A 48 -10.77 -10.56 7.39
CA ASP A 48 -11.96 -9.70 7.38
C ASP A 48 -12.79 -9.83 8.68
N GLN A 49 -13.87 -9.08 8.78
CA GLN A 49 -14.81 -9.08 9.91
C GLN A 49 -15.53 -10.43 10.15
N THR A 50 -15.34 -11.41 9.25
CA THR A 50 -15.86 -12.79 9.39
C THR A 50 -14.77 -13.80 9.70
N ASN A 51 -13.51 -13.34 9.92
CA ASN A 51 -12.30 -14.12 10.07
C ASN A 51 -11.90 -14.91 8.82
N GLU A 52 -12.35 -14.51 7.65
CA GLU A 52 -11.88 -15.05 6.38
C GLU A 52 -10.66 -14.26 5.88
N LYS A 53 -9.71 -14.97 5.28
CA LYS A 53 -8.55 -14.33 4.65
C LYS A 53 -8.98 -13.66 3.35
N ARG A 54 -8.60 -12.38 3.22
CA ARG A 54 -8.76 -11.59 2.00
C ARG A 54 -7.40 -11.06 1.56
N SER A 55 -7.14 -11.11 0.29
CA SER A 55 -5.92 -10.59 -0.34
C SER A 55 -6.27 -9.58 -1.43
N LEU A 56 -5.29 -8.75 -1.81
CA LEU A 56 -5.49 -7.83 -2.93
C LEU A 56 -5.86 -8.56 -4.23
N SER A 57 -5.39 -9.79 -4.41
CA SER A 57 -5.70 -10.61 -5.58
C SER A 57 -7.19 -10.96 -5.71
N ASP A 58 -7.95 -10.99 -4.62
CA ASP A 58 -9.38 -11.31 -4.63
C ASP A 58 -10.22 -10.20 -5.30
N PHE A 59 -9.64 -9.02 -5.46
CA PHE A 59 -10.25 -7.85 -6.07
C PHE A 59 -9.73 -7.58 -7.50
N ARG A 60 -8.97 -8.52 -8.10
CA ARG A 60 -8.50 -8.38 -9.48
C ARG A 60 -9.65 -8.50 -10.47
N GLY A 61 -9.55 -7.75 -11.57
CA GLY A 61 -10.58 -7.71 -12.61
C GLY A 61 -11.73 -6.72 -12.33
N GLN A 62 -11.77 -6.11 -11.15
CA GLN A 62 -12.73 -5.07 -10.77
C GLN A 62 -12.00 -3.85 -10.18
N TRP A 63 -12.68 -2.73 -10.11
CA TRP A 63 -12.18 -1.55 -9.42
C TRP A 63 -12.24 -1.74 -7.92
N LEU A 64 -11.24 -1.23 -7.20
CA LEU A 64 -11.19 -1.30 -5.74
C LEU A 64 -11.00 0.09 -5.14
N VAL A 65 -11.93 0.50 -4.29
CA VAL A 65 -11.80 1.63 -3.38
C VAL A 65 -11.26 1.11 -2.05
N LEU A 66 -9.97 1.35 -1.80
CA LEU A 66 -9.29 0.93 -0.58
C LEU A 66 -9.11 2.16 0.31
N TYR A 67 -9.76 2.18 1.49
CA TYR A 67 -9.61 3.30 2.42
C TYR A 67 -9.05 2.85 3.77
N PHE A 68 -8.09 3.62 4.27
CA PHE A 68 -7.52 3.48 5.60
C PHE A 68 -8.17 4.48 6.54
N TYR A 69 -8.46 4.05 7.76
CA TYR A 69 -9.07 4.90 8.78
C TYR A 69 -8.52 4.60 10.17
N PRO A 70 -8.52 5.59 11.10
CA PRO A 70 -7.87 5.46 12.41
C PRO A 70 -8.41 4.33 13.29
N MET A 71 -9.74 4.27 13.51
CA MET A 71 -10.33 3.36 14.49
C MET A 71 -11.85 3.26 14.32
N ASP A 72 -12.39 2.06 14.52
CA ASP A 72 -13.82 1.80 14.58
C ASP A 72 -14.51 2.64 15.67
N PHE A 73 -15.79 2.85 15.52
CA PHE A 73 -16.67 3.54 16.47
C PHE A 73 -16.32 5.01 16.78
N THR A 74 -15.29 5.58 16.17
CA THR A 74 -15.04 7.02 16.26
C THR A 74 -16.03 7.79 15.37
N PRO A 75 -16.44 9.02 15.74
CA PRO A 75 -17.44 9.76 14.97
C PRO A 75 -17.08 9.91 13.49
N GLY A 76 -15.88 10.39 13.19
CA GLY A 76 -15.45 10.60 11.80
C GLY A 76 -15.32 9.32 10.98
N CYS A 77 -14.86 8.19 11.58
CA CYS A 77 -14.79 6.93 10.88
C CYS A 77 -16.19 6.33 10.64
N THR A 78 -17.12 6.57 11.57
CA THR A 78 -18.52 6.19 11.39
C THR A 78 -19.18 6.98 10.27
N THR A 79 -18.94 8.31 10.20
CA THR A 79 -19.43 9.16 9.11
C THR A 79 -18.92 8.66 7.75
N GLU A 80 -17.62 8.42 7.62
CA GLU A 80 -16.99 7.93 6.37
C GLU A 80 -17.55 6.57 5.94
N ALA A 81 -17.61 5.60 6.86
CA ALA A 81 -18.15 4.27 6.57
C ALA A 81 -19.64 4.33 6.17
N CYS A 82 -20.44 5.17 6.83
CA CYS A 82 -21.83 5.37 6.50
C CYS A 82 -22.00 6.06 5.14
N SER A 83 -21.16 7.01 4.78
CA SER A 83 -21.16 7.64 3.46
C SER A 83 -20.90 6.63 2.35
N PHE A 84 -19.91 5.74 2.49
CA PHE A 84 -19.70 4.64 1.55
C PHE A 84 -20.86 3.65 1.52
N ARG A 85 -21.47 3.31 2.67
CA ARG A 85 -22.67 2.45 2.73
C ARG A 85 -23.85 3.04 1.96
N ASP A 86 -24.11 4.31 2.16
CA ASP A 86 -25.26 4.98 1.58
C ASP A 86 -25.13 5.11 0.04
N ASN A 87 -23.88 5.18 -0.44
CA ASN A 87 -23.53 5.21 -1.86
C ASN A 87 -23.15 3.82 -2.44
N TRP A 88 -23.25 2.74 -1.65
CA TRP A 88 -22.79 1.41 -2.01
C TRP A 88 -23.34 0.91 -3.35
N ARG A 89 -24.66 1.02 -3.57
CA ARG A 89 -25.28 0.52 -4.81
C ARG A 89 -24.75 1.21 -6.06
N GLN A 90 -24.43 2.48 -5.97
CA GLN A 90 -23.85 3.21 -7.09
C GLN A 90 -22.43 2.72 -7.37
N ILE A 91 -21.61 2.58 -6.33
CA ILE A 91 -20.24 2.05 -6.46
C ILE A 91 -20.24 0.62 -7.02
N GLU A 92 -21.11 -0.25 -6.49
CA GLU A 92 -21.26 -1.63 -6.97
C GLU A 92 -21.69 -1.71 -8.43
N SER A 93 -22.60 -0.82 -8.87
CA SER A 93 -23.05 -0.76 -10.27
C SER A 93 -21.94 -0.34 -11.26
N MET A 94 -20.83 0.19 -10.74
CA MET A 94 -19.64 0.56 -11.48
C MET A 94 -18.57 -0.55 -11.47
N ASP A 95 -18.93 -1.79 -11.13
CA ASP A 95 -18.00 -2.91 -10.96
C ASP A 95 -16.83 -2.55 -10.02
N ALA A 96 -17.15 -1.89 -8.92
CA ALA A 96 -16.22 -1.44 -7.92
C ALA A 96 -16.57 -1.99 -6.53
N SER A 97 -15.55 -2.41 -5.78
CA SER A 97 -15.66 -2.83 -4.38
C SER A 97 -15.10 -1.75 -3.45
N VAL A 98 -15.65 -1.68 -2.24
CA VAL A 98 -15.09 -0.86 -1.15
C VAL A 98 -14.48 -1.78 -0.10
N VAL A 99 -13.28 -1.46 0.36
CA VAL A 99 -12.58 -2.17 1.44
C VAL A 99 -12.00 -1.16 2.41
N GLY A 100 -12.37 -1.27 3.68
CA GLY A 100 -11.78 -0.48 4.77
C GLY A 100 -10.68 -1.24 5.49
N ILE A 101 -9.62 -0.54 5.89
CA ILE A 101 -8.52 -1.11 6.70
C ILE A 101 -8.25 -0.22 7.90
N SER A 102 -8.23 -0.80 9.09
CA SER A 102 -7.74 -0.14 10.30
C SER A 102 -6.93 -1.10 11.17
N VAL A 103 -6.42 -0.59 12.28
CA VAL A 103 -5.65 -1.38 13.25
C VAL A 103 -6.54 -2.14 14.24
N ASP A 104 -7.85 -2.03 14.12
CA ASP A 104 -8.80 -2.78 14.93
C ASP A 104 -8.76 -4.29 14.60
N ASP A 105 -9.21 -5.12 15.53
CA ASP A 105 -9.31 -6.56 15.34
C ASP A 105 -10.61 -6.96 14.60
N THR A 106 -10.68 -8.21 14.15
CA THR A 106 -11.83 -8.74 13.39
C THR A 106 -13.13 -8.72 14.19
N MET A 107 -13.06 -8.84 15.51
CA MET A 107 -14.25 -8.85 16.37
C MET A 107 -14.83 -7.44 16.49
N THR A 108 -13.97 -6.44 16.63
CA THR A 108 -14.35 -5.02 16.62
C THR A 108 -14.93 -4.62 15.28
N HIS A 109 -14.30 -5.01 14.17
CA HIS A 109 -14.83 -4.81 12.81
C HIS A 109 -16.19 -5.45 12.60
N LYS A 110 -16.39 -6.67 13.11
CA LYS A 110 -17.70 -7.34 13.03
C LYS A 110 -18.79 -6.54 13.74
N ALA A 111 -18.51 -6.09 14.95
CA ALA A 111 -19.46 -5.29 15.72
C ALA A 111 -19.75 -3.94 15.03
N PHE A 112 -18.71 -3.29 14.50
CA PHE A 112 -18.82 -2.02 13.78
C PHE A 112 -19.63 -2.16 12.49
N ALA A 113 -19.33 -3.18 11.67
CA ALA A 113 -20.05 -3.47 10.44
C ALA A 113 -21.53 -3.79 10.71
N GLN A 114 -21.82 -4.60 11.72
CA GLN A 114 -23.21 -4.94 12.10
C GLN A 114 -23.98 -3.70 12.58
N LYS A 115 -23.40 -2.90 13.48
CA LYS A 115 -24.06 -1.71 14.01
C LYS A 115 -24.41 -0.71 12.92
N ASN A 116 -23.50 -0.49 11.98
CA ASN A 116 -23.66 0.48 10.91
C ASN A 116 -24.23 -0.12 9.62
N LYS A 117 -24.54 -1.43 9.60
CA LYS A 117 -25.09 -2.18 8.44
C LYS A 117 -24.20 -1.99 7.19
N LEU A 118 -22.90 -2.11 7.36
CA LEU A 118 -21.94 -1.95 6.26
C LEU A 118 -22.01 -3.16 5.32
N PRO A 119 -22.24 -2.97 4.01
CA PRO A 119 -22.36 -4.07 3.04
C PRO A 119 -21.02 -4.53 2.47
N PHE A 120 -19.92 -3.92 2.89
CA PHE A 120 -18.58 -4.14 2.35
C PHE A 120 -17.59 -4.69 3.39
N THR A 121 -16.41 -5.05 2.91
CA THR A 121 -15.36 -5.70 3.70
C THR A 121 -14.58 -4.69 4.54
N LEU A 122 -14.34 -5.06 5.81
CA LEU A 122 -13.38 -4.41 6.70
C LEU A 122 -12.25 -5.41 7.01
N LEU A 123 -10.99 -4.95 6.92
CA LEU A 123 -9.80 -5.77 7.10
C LEU A 123 -9.00 -5.33 8.32
N ALA A 124 -8.65 -6.29 9.16
CA ALA A 124 -7.90 -6.09 10.38
C ALA A 124 -6.39 -6.06 10.10
N ASP A 125 -5.74 -4.93 10.37
CA ASP A 125 -4.28 -4.72 10.29
C ASP A 125 -3.71 -4.28 11.66
N PRO A 126 -3.84 -5.11 12.74
CA PRO A 126 -3.51 -4.70 14.10
C PRO A 126 -2.04 -4.30 14.27
N GLU A 127 -1.15 -4.85 13.46
CA GLU A 127 0.27 -4.48 13.45
C GLU A 127 0.58 -3.27 12.56
N GLY A 128 -0.38 -2.77 11.78
CA GLY A 128 -0.20 -1.64 10.87
C GLY A 128 0.75 -1.93 9.70
N VAL A 129 0.98 -3.19 9.37
CA VAL A 129 1.93 -3.60 8.32
C VAL A 129 1.47 -3.16 6.94
N VAL A 130 0.18 -3.29 6.66
CA VAL A 130 -0.40 -2.88 5.39
C VAL A 130 -0.53 -1.35 5.34
N ALA A 131 -0.97 -0.73 6.43
CA ALA A 131 -1.01 0.73 6.54
C ALA A 131 0.38 1.36 6.30
N GLU A 132 1.47 0.73 6.79
CA GLU A 132 2.83 1.18 6.53
C GLU A 132 3.21 1.09 5.05
N LYS A 133 2.92 -0.04 4.39
CA LYS A 133 3.18 -0.22 2.95
C LYS A 133 2.46 0.83 2.09
N TYR A 134 1.28 1.27 2.51
CA TYR A 134 0.49 2.29 1.82
C TYR A 134 0.80 3.72 2.28
N GLY A 135 1.80 3.92 3.15
CA GLY A 135 2.15 5.24 3.69
C GLY A 135 1.06 5.85 4.58
N ALA A 136 0.14 5.03 5.06
CA ALA A 136 -0.98 5.43 5.89
C ALA A 136 -0.75 5.20 7.39
N LEU A 137 0.36 4.55 7.81
CA LEU A 137 0.65 4.33 9.22
C LEU A 137 1.15 5.61 9.90
N TYR A 138 0.71 5.86 11.13
CA TYR A 138 1.31 6.84 12.03
C TYR A 138 1.23 6.39 13.49
N LEU A 139 2.05 7.00 14.33
CA LEU A 139 2.04 6.78 15.76
C LEU A 139 1.40 7.98 16.45
N PHE A 140 0.40 7.71 17.26
CA PHE A 140 -0.21 8.71 18.15
C PHE A 140 -0.03 8.27 19.61
N MET A 141 0.74 9.03 20.37
CA MET A 141 1.09 8.71 21.76
C MET A 141 1.60 7.27 21.98
N GLY A 142 2.36 6.75 21.02
CA GLY A 142 2.91 5.39 21.05
C GLY A 142 1.96 4.29 20.55
N VAL A 143 0.73 4.63 20.18
CA VAL A 143 -0.25 3.71 19.59
C VAL A 143 -0.21 3.82 18.08
N LYS A 144 -0.15 2.68 17.40
CA LYS A 144 -0.26 2.61 15.93
C LYS A 144 -1.68 2.94 15.51
N MET A 145 -1.82 3.76 14.48
CA MET A 145 -3.10 4.14 13.88
C MET A 145 -2.94 4.33 12.37
N ALA A 146 -4.00 4.15 11.61
CA ALA A 146 -3.99 4.51 10.20
C ALA A 146 -4.45 5.96 9.98
N ARG A 147 -3.80 6.65 9.04
CA ARG A 147 -4.27 7.94 8.50
C ARG A 147 -5.46 7.71 7.59
N ARG A 148 -6.27 8.75 7.40
CA ARG A 148 -7.33 8.70 6.39
C ARG A 148 -6.73 8.90 5.00
N HIS A 149 -6.26 7.81 4.44
CA HIS A 149 -5.81 7.76 3.07
C HIS A 149 -6.70 6.81 2.28
N SER A 150 -7.10 7.21 1.09
CA SER A 150 -7.87 6.35 0.21
C SER A 150 -7.20 6.22 -1.15
N PHE A 151 -7.45 5.09 -1.78
CA PHE A 151 -6.85 4.72 -3.06
C PHE A 151 -7.93 4.15 -3.98
N ILE A 152 -7.97 4.58 -5.22
CA ILE A 152 -8.67 3.83 -6.26
C ILE A 152 -7.63 2.96 -6.98
N ILE A 153 -7.88 1.67 -7.01
CA ILE A 153 -7.02 0.68 -7.65
C ILE A 153 -7.79 0.10 -8.84
N GLY A 154 -7.18 0.12 -10.01
CA GLY A 154 -7.78 -0.40 -11.24
C GLY A 154 -7.77 -1.93 -11.30
N PRO A 155 -8.53 -2.54 -12.23
CA PRO A 155 -8.68 -3.99 -12.38
C PRO A 155 -7.35 -4.74 -12.53
N GLU A 156 -6.36 -4.09 -13.10
CA GLU A 156 -5.00 -4.60 -13.28
C GLU A 156 -4.15 -4.51 -11.98
N GLY A 157 -4.69 -3.91 -10.88
CA GLY A 157 -4.05 -3.75 -9.60
C GLY A 157 -3.02 -2.63 -9.54
N ARG A 158 -3.21 -1.59 -10.35
CA ARG A 158 -2.44 -0.35 -10.27
C ARG A 158 -3.24 0.74 -9.57
N VAL A 159 -2.55 1.54 -8.79
CA VAL A 159 -3.15 2.73 -8.17
C VAL A 159 -3.50 3.74 -9.24
N ARG A 160 -4.75 4.16 -9.30
CA ARG A 160 -5.27 5.13 -10.27
C ARG A 160 -5.52 6.50 -9.66
N LYS A 161 -5.83 6.53 -8.37
CA LYS A 161 -6.02 7.77 -7.62
C LYS A 161 -5.55 7.59 -6.18
N VAL A 162 -5.07 8.66 -5.57
CA VAL A 162 -4.63 8.71 -4.16
C VAL A 162 -5.27 9.91 -3.49
N TYR A 163 -5.87 9.70 -2.33
CA TYR A 163 -6.42 10.73 -1.46
C TYR A 163 -5.64 10.71 -0.14
N THR A 164 -4.89 11.76 0.15
CA THR A 164 -4.17 11.94 1.43
C THR A 164 -4.85 12.94 2.35
N HIS A 165 -5.83 13.66 1.83
CA HIS A 165 -6.70 14.57 2.57
C HIS A 165 -8.14 14.21 2.18
N VAL A 166 -8.90 13.76 3.16
CA VAL A 166 -10.25 13.26 2.99
C VAL A 166 -11.21 14.22 3.71
N ASP A 167 -12.13 14.82 2.97
CA ASP A 167 -13.29 15.48 3.53
C ASP A 167 -14.38 14.43 3.78
N LEU A 168 -14.79 14.28 5.03
CA LEU A 168 -15.71 13.22 5.43
C LEU A 168 -17.11 13.38 4.88
N ASP A 169 -17.51 14.62 4.58
CA ASP A 169 -18.86 14.93 4.12
C ASP A 169 -19.03 14.58 2.63
N ASP A 170 -17.97 14.75 1.81
CA ASP A 170 -18.03 14.62 0.34
C ASP A 170 -17.21 13.43 -0.21
N HIS A 171 -16.51 12.67 0.66
CA HIS A 171 -15.49 11.71 0.19
C HIS A 171 -16.06 10.61 -0.72
N ALA A 172 -17.19 10.02 -0.36
CA ALA A 172 -17.79 8.96 -1.17
C ALA A 172 -18.26 9.47 -2.54
N GLU A 173 -18.81 10.67 -2.59
CA GLU A 173 -19.23 11.32 -3.83
C GLU A 173 -18.03 11.66 -4.72
N GLN A 174 -16.95 12.20 -4.15
CA GLN A 174 -15.70 12.44 -4.86
C GLN A 174 -15.10 11.16 -5.44
N VAL A 175 -15.14 10.05 -4.68
CA VAL A 175 -14.68 8.74 -5.15
C VAL A 175 -15.50 8.25 -6.33
N ILE A 176 -16.81 8.43 -6.30
CA ILE A 176 -17.73 8.06 -7.39
C ILE A 176 -17.41 8.86 -8.66
N GLU A 177 -17.28 10.19 -8.56
CA GLU A 177 -16.92 11.03 -9.70
C GLU A 177 -15.58 10.64 -10.32
N ASP A 178 -14.57 10.39 -9.48
CA ASP A 178 -13.26 9.95 -9.94
C ASP A 178 -13.30 8.53 -10.57
N LEU A 179 -14.09 7.60 -10.02
CA LEU A 179 -14.31 6.28 -10.62
C LEU A 179 -14.93 6.39 -12.02
N GLU A 180 -15.99 7.20 -12.17
CA GLU A 180 -16.61 7.44 -13.48
C GLU A 180 -15.62 8.01 -14.49
N ALA A 181 -14.81 8.98 -14.08
CA ALA A 181 -13.80 9.59 -14.94
C ALA A 181 -12.72 8.59 -15.36
N LEU A 182 -12.24 7.77 -14.41
CA LEU A 182 -11.21 6.77 -14.64
C LEU A 182 -11.70 5.64 -15.55
N GLN A 183 -12.95 5.20 -15.39
CA GLN A 183 -13.55 4.17 -16.24
C GLN A 183 -13.75 4.63 -17.68
N LYS A 184 -14.11 5.90 -17.88
CA LYS A 184 -14.23 6.49 -19.23
C LYS A 184 -12.88 6.63 -19.93
N ALA A 185 -11.78 6.69 -19.18
CA ALA A 185 -10.42 6.86 -19.71
C ALA A 185 -9.67 5.52 -19.87
N HIS A 186 -10.26 4.41 -19.43
CA HIS A 186 -9.66 3.07 -19.47
C HIS A 186 -10.09 2.32 -20.73
#